data_62f4c9ab02159b89b22e00d4922938cb
#
_entry.id   62f4c9ab02159b89b22e00d4922938cb
#
_cell.length_a   1.000
_cell.length_b   1.000
_cell.length_c   1.000
_cell.angle_alpha   90.00
_cell.angle_beta   90.00
_cell.angle_gamma   90.00
#
_symmetry.space_group_name_H-M   'P 1'
#
loop_
_entity.id
_entity.type
_entity.pdbx_description
1 polymer ?
#
loop_
_entity_poly.entity_id
_entity_poly.type
_entity_poly.pdbx_seq_one_letter_code
_entity_poly.pdbx_strand_id
1 'polypeptide(L)'
;MLIKMNSQLQKGDSAAWLNTLKEAVTRTEDEGFMQNLLYHYVTKNDVKSAEEMGNEMVAANPNSKAAWYMKGCVELNLKKDYPAAQETFKKALSIDPDYVEANTNIAYAYINQIVAESYSGKFKYVGTGKVVPMKDKALYEKELATVKSYYQKALPHMLKVRELKPEDPRKWAYTLQMIYENLQMKAEKAEIDEIIKNL
;
A
#
# COMPACT_ATOMS: atom_id res chain seq x y z
N MET A 1 -20.74 -8.78 18.83
CA MET A 1 -20.30 -7.47 18.29
C MET A 1 -21.00 -7.15 16.97
N LEU A 2 -20.95 -7.99 15.94
CA LEU A 2 -21.63 -7.79 14.64
C LEU A 2 -23.13 -7.51 14.76
N ILE A 3 -23.86 -8.24 15.61
CA ILE A 3 -25.31 -8.05 15.83
C ILE A 3 -25.60 -6.63 16.34
N LYS A 4 -24.77 -6.14 17.30
CA LYS A 4 -24.89 -4.77 17.84
C LYS A 4 -24.63 -3.73 16.75
N MET A 5 -23.60 -3.91 15.93
CA MET A 5 -23.26 -3.01 14.82
C MET A 5 -24.38 -2.95 13.79
N ASN A 6 -24.93 -4.09 13.37
CA ASN A 6 -26.04 -4.15 12.43
C ASN A 6 -27.28 -3.44 12.98
N SER A 7 -27.63 -3.64 14.26
CA SER A 7 -28.74 -2.93 14.92
C SER A 7 -28.53 -1.42 14.95
N GLN A 8 -27.30 -0.95 15.18
CA GLN A 8 -26.95 0.48 15.19
C GLN A 8 -27.08 1.10 13.80
N LEU A 9 -26.62 0.39 12.74
CA LEU A 9 -26.81 0.84 11.35
C LEU A 9 -28.28 0.94 10.97
N GLN A 10 -29.11 -0.05 11.35
CA GLN A 10 -30.53 -0.04 11.08
C GLN A 10 -31.26 1.13 11.77
N LYS A 11 -30.77 1.54 12.94
CA LYS A 11 -31.31 2.71 13.69
C LYS A 11 -30.77 4.05 13.21
N GLY A 12 -29.83 4.06 12.26
CA GLY A 12 -29.16 5.28 11.80
C GLY A 12 -28.18 5.89 12.81
N ASP A 13 -27.82 5.15 13.87
CA ASP A 13 -26.90 5.62 14.91
C ASP A 13 -25.45 5.39 14.48
N SER A 14 -24.99 6.25 13.58
CA SER A 14 -23.64 6.17 13.02
C SER A 14 -22.54 6.38 14.06
N ALA A 15 -22.79 7.18 15.09
CA ALA A 15 -21.81 7.44 16.15
C ALA A 15 -21.61 6.20 17.03
N ALA A 16 -22.70 5.58 17.48
CA ALA A 16 -22.63 4.33 18.26
C ALA A 16 -22.03 3.19 17.44
N TRP A 17 -22.35 3.09 16.13
CA TRP A 17 -21.76 2.14 15.21
C TRP A 17 -20.23 2.31 15.13
N LEU A 18 -19.77 3.55 14.92
CA LEU A 18 -18.32 3.84 14.83
C LEU A 18 -17.58 3.49 16.12
N ASN A 19 -18.15 3.83 17.29
CA ASN A 19 -17.56 3.49 18.59
C ASN A 19 -17.48 1.97 18.78
N THR A 20 -18.52 1.24 18.39
CA THR A 20 -18.52 -0.23 18.46
C THR A 20 -17.49 -0.84 17.49
N LEU A 21 -17.31 -0.23 16.30
CA LEU A 21 -16.32 -0.66 15.33
C LEU A 21 -14.88 -0.40 15.84
N LYS A 22 -14.61 0.76 16.44
CA LYS A 22 -13.33 1.06 17.09
C LYS A 22 -12.99 0.06 18.18
N GLU A 23 -13.95 -0.24 19.06
CA GLU A 23 -13.81 -1.25 20.09
C GLU A 23 -13.52 -2.63 19.50
N ALA A 24 -14.20 -3.01 18.41
CA ALA A 24 -13.99 -4.26 17.72
C ALA A 24 -12.54 -4.37 17.22
N VAL A 25 -12.05 -3.36 16.49
CA VAL A 25 -10.68 -3.31 15.95
C VAL A 25 -9.65 -3.47 17.08
N THR A 26 -9.80 -2.70 18.16
CA THR A 26 -8.83 -2.72 19.27
C THR A 26 -8.80 -4.07 20.02
N ARG A 27 -9.94 -4.77 20.10
CA ARG A 27 -10.05 -6.01 20.88
C ARG A 27 -9.77 -7.28 20.11
N THR A 28 -10.04 -7.30 18.81
CA THR A 28 -10.00 -8.54 18.04
C THR A 28 -8.86 -8.59 17.03
N GLU A 29 -8.30 -7.43 16.68
CA GLU A 29 -7.32 -7.29 15.59
C GLU A 29 -7.82 -7.90 14.26
N ASP A 30 -9.16 -7.99 14.11
CA ASP A 30 -9.79 -8.54 12.92
C ASP A 30 -9.65 -7.59 11.73
N GLU A 31 -9.06 -8.11 10.65
CA GLU A 31 -8.77 -7.31 9.44
C GLU A 31 -10.04 -6.76 8.79
N GLY A 32 -11.16 -7.49 8.85
CA GLY A 32 -12.44 -7.02 8.32
C GLY A 32 -12.96 -5.79 9.06
N PHE A 33 -12.82 -5.76 10.39
CA PHE A 33 -13.16 -4.55 11.16
C PHE A 33 -12.20 -3.41 10.88
N MET A 34 -10.91 -3.69 10.72
CA MET A 34 -9.90 -2.66 10.37
C MET A 34 -10.18 -2.06 9.00
N GLN A 35 -10.47 -2.86 8.00
CA GLN A 35 -10.83 -2.38 6.67
C GLN A 35 -12.09 -1.52 6.69
N ASN A 36 -13.12 -1.91 7.43
CA ASN A 36 -14.34 -1.13 7.58
C ASN A 36 -14.08 0.22 8.27
N LEU A 37 -13.22 0.24 9.29
CA LEU A 37 -12.85 1.48 9.98
C LEU A 37 -12.03 2.40 9.07
N LEU A 38 -11.05 1.86 8.34
CA LEU A 38 -10.28 2.60 7.36
C LEU A 38 -11.19 3.16 6.25
N TYR A 39 -12.08 2.35 5.71
CA TYR A 39 -13.06 2.79 4.71
C TYR A 39 -13.93 3.94 5.21
N HIS A 40 -14.38 3.87 6.46
CA HIS A 40 -15.14 4.96 7.09
C HIS A 40 -14.35 6.26 7.10
N TYR A 41 -13.08 6.24 7.55
CA TYR A 41 -12.24 7.43 7.58
C TYR A 41 -11.91 7.96 6.18
N VAL A 42 -11.63 7.06 5.23
CA VAL A 42 -11.38 7.43 3.82
C VAL A 42 -12.59 8.15 3.23
N THR A 43 -13.80 7.59 3.40
CA THR A 43 -15.04 8.18 2.86
C THR A 43 -15.40 9.52 3.50
N LYS A 44 -14.99 9.75 4.74
CA LYS A 44 -15.18 11.02 5.46
C LYS A 44 -14.02 11.98 5.27
N ASN A 45 -12.92 11.54 4.65
CA ASN A 45 -11.66 12.28 4.57
C ASN A 45 -11.17 12.77 5.95
N ASP A 46 -11.43 11.97 7.00
CA ASP A 46 -11.07 12.28 8.40
C ASP A 46 -9.68 11.77 8.71
N VAL A 47 -8.68 12.46 8.15
CA VAL A 47 -7.26 12.12 8.30
C VAL A 47 -6.83 12.15 9.76
N LYS A 48 -7.31 13.13 10.53
CA LYS A 48 -6.90 13.32 11.92
C LYS A 48 -7.34 12.15 12.81
N SER A 49 -8.61 11.79 12.76
CA SER A 49 -9.14 10.67 13.56
C SER A 49 -8.52 9.34 13.15
N ALA A 50 -8.23 9.15 11.84
CA ALA A 50 -7.55 7.96 11.36
C ALA A 50 -6.11 7.85 11.90
N GLU A 51 -5.37 8.97 11.90
CA GLU A 51 -3.99 9.02 12.41
C GLU A 51 -3.95 8.79 13.92
N GLU A 52 -4.82 9.46 14.69
CA GLU A 52 -4.94 9.25 16.12
C GLU A 52 -5.22 7.78 16.45
N MET A 53 -6.19 7.16 15.78
CA MET A 53 -6.52 5.74 15.95
C MET A 53 -5.34 4.83 15.62
N GLY A 54 -4.65 5.05 14.50
CA GLY A 54 -3.48 4.23 14.13
C GLY A 54 -2.36 4.31 15.18
N ASN A 55 -2.12 5.52 15.72
CA ASN A 55 -1.13 5.73 16.78
C ASN A 55 -1.54 5.06 18.09
N GLU A 56 -2.81 5.17 18.49
CA GLU A 56 -3.35 4.52 19.68
C GLU A 56 -3.25 2.98 19.61
N MET A 57 -3.56 2.40 18.45
CA MET A 57 -3.45 0.95 18.24
C MET A 57 -2.02 0.45 18.42
N VAL A 58 -1.04 1.15 17.82
CA VAL A 58 0.38 0.80 17.96
C VAL A 58 0.88 1.01 19.38
N ALA A 59 0.44 2.07 20.06
CA ALA A 59 0.82 2.33 21.46
C ALA A 59 0.25 1.27 22.40
N ALA A 60 -0.99 0.83 22.16
CA ALA A 60 -1.64 -0.21 22.96
C ALA A 60 -1.01 -1.59 22.75
N ASN A 61 -0.61 -1.93 21.54
CA ASN A 61 0.02 -3.21 21.20
C ASN A 61 1.17 -3.05 20.19
N PRO A 62 2.39 -2.72 20.65
CA PRO A 62 3.54 -2.52 19.77
C PRO A 62 3.99 -3.79 19.01
N ASN A 63 3.56 -4.97 19.46
CA ASN A 63 3.87 -6.25 18.82
C ASN A 63 2.75 -6.76 17.91
N SER A 64 1.70 -5.97 17.67
CA SER A 64 0.65 -6.32 16.74
C SER A 64 1.03 -5.92 15.32
N LYS A 65 1.20 -6.92 14.43
CA LYS A 65 1.37 -6.68 12.99
C LYS A 65 0.18 -5.90 12.39
N ALA A 66 -1.03 -6.20 12.89
CA ALA A 66 -2.26 -5.59 12.43
C ALA A 66 -2.35 -4.10 12.82
N ALA A 67 -1.89 -3.71 14.01
CA ALA A 67 -1.82 -2.32 14.43
C ALA A 67 -0.85 -1.50 13.54
N TRP A 68 0.33 -2.03 13.28
CA TRP A 68 1.28 -1.40 12.35
C TRP A 68 0.75 -1.34 10.93
N TYR A 69 0.11 -2.41 10.45
CA TYR A 69 -0.53 -2.43 9.14
C TYR A 69 -1.60 -1.34 9.00
N MET A 70 -2.49 -1.21 10.00
CA MET A 70 -3.55 -0.19 9.99
C MET A 70 -2.98 1.22 9.94
N LYS A 71 -1.97 1.52 10.77
CA LYS A 71 -1.25 2.79 10.74
C LYS A 71 -0.64 3.06 9.36
N GLY A 72 0.04 2.08 8.77
CA GLY A 72 0.60 2.19 7.42
C GLY A 72 -0.46 2.45 6.34
N CYS A 73 -1.64 1.85 6.47
CA CYS A 73 -2.76 2.11 5.57
C CYS A 73 -3.27 3.55 5.66
N VAL A 74 -3.30 4.15 6.84
CA VAL A 74 -3.65 5.57 7.02
C VAL A 74 -2.62 6.47 6.33
N GLU A 75 -1.33 6.19 6.54
CA GLU A 75 -0.23 6.94 5.93
C GLU A 75 -0.25 6.81 4.39
N LEU A 76 -0.49 5.61 3.87
CA LEU A 76 -0.55 5.33 2.43
C LEU A 76 -1.75 5.99 1.75
N ASN A 77 -2.96 5.77 2.29
CA ASN A 77 -4.20 6.06 1.57
C ASN A 77 -4.78 7.45 1.87
N LEU A 78 -4.66 7.92 3.12
CA LEU A 78 -5.20 9.20 3.56
C LEU A 78 -4.19 10.32 3.51
N LYS A 79 -3.03 10.12 4.15
CA LYS A 79 -1.98 11.15 4.21
C LYS A 79 -1.18 11.22 2.91
N LYS A 80 -1.12 10.12 2.14
CA LYS A 80 -0.22 9.94 0.99
C LYS A 80 1.24 10.19 1.35
N ASP A 81 1.58 9.92 2.61
CA ASP A 81 2.95 9.97 3.13
C ASP A 81 3.61 8.60 2.86
N TYR A 82 4.03 8.42 1.61
CA TYR A 82 4.58 7.15 1.15
C TYR A 82 5.85 6.73 1.90
N PRO A 83 6.79 7.65 2.21
CA PRO A 83 7.94 7.30 3.04
C PRO A 83 7.57 6.80 4.43
N ALA A 84 6.65 7.48 5.13
CA ALA A 84 6.18 7.03 6.44
C ALA A 84 5.50 5.66 6.34
N ALA A 85 4.61 5.45 5.35
CA ALA A 85 3.95 4.18 5.10
C ALA A 85 4.95 3.02 4.89
N GLN A 86 6.03 3.25 4.13
CA GLN A 86 7.08 2.24 3.91
C GLN A 86 7.72 1.81 5.24
N GLU A 87 8.09 2.76 6.09
CA GLU A 87 8.71 2.45 7.39
C GLU A 87 7.72 1.75 8.33
N THR A 88 6.47 2.15 8.32
CA THR A 88 5.41 1.55 9.13
C THR A 88 5.09 0.13 8.69
N PHE A 89 4.98 -0.14 7.38
CA PHE A 89 4.80 -1.52 6.89
C PHE A 89 6.02 -2.41 7.16
N LYS A 90 7.24 -1.89 7.13
CA LYS A 90 8.43 -2.65 7.57
C LYS A 90 8.32 -3.09 9.02
N LYS A 91 7.71 -2.30 9.91
CA LYS A 91 7.44 -2.72 11.28
C LYS A 91 6.46 -3.90 11.34
N ALA A 92 5.37 -3.85 10.56
CA ALA A 92 4.44 -4.98 10.45
C ALA A 92 5.16 -6.24 9.94
N LEU A 93 6.00 -6.11 8.89
CA LEU A 93 6.75 -7.22 8.29
C LEU A 93 7.91 -7.72 9.18
N SER A 94 8.42 -6.91 10.11
CA SER A 94 9.39 -7.38 11.11
C SER A 94 8.77 -8.33 12.15
N ILE A 95 7.45 -8.22 12.35
CA ILE A 95 6.67 -9.10 13.24
C ILE A 95 6.20 -10.34 12.47
N ASP A 96 5.70 -10.16 11.26
CA ASP A 96 5.27 -11.24 10.37
C ASP A 96 5.75 -10.98 8.93
N PRO A 97 6.87 -11.59 8.51
CA PRO A 97 7.39 -11.44 7.14
C PRO A 97 6.46 -11.96 6.05
N ASP A 98 5.54 -12.87 6.41
CA ASP A 98 4.59 -13.50 5.49
C ASP A 98 3.23 -12.78 5.44
N TYR A 99 3.13 -11.60 6.05
CA TYR A 99 1.90 -10.82 6.03
C TYR A 99 1.64 -10.27 4.62
N VAL A 100 0.74 -10.93 3.88
CA VAL A 100 0.45 -10.67 2.45
C VAL A 100 0.05 -9.22 2.21
N GLU A 101 -0.87 -8.69 3.03
CA GLU A 101 -1.42 -7.35 2.89
C GLU A 101 -0.35 -6.27 3.11
N ALA A 102 0.56 -6.48 4.07
CA ALA A 102 1.66 -5.56 4.32
C ALA A 102 2.71 -5.61 3.18
N ASN A 103 3.03 -6.81 2.65
CA ASN A 103 3.88 -6.94 1.48
C ASN A 103 3.26 -6.26 0.25
N THR A 104 1.97 -6.40 0.04
CA THR A 104 1.26 -5.73 -1.06
C THR A 104 1.36 -4.20 -0.92
N ASN A 105 1.03 -3.68 0.27
CA ASN A 105 0.93 -2.25 0.49
C ASN A 105 2.29 -1.53 0.55
N ILE A 106 3.35 -2.20 1.02
CA ILE A 106 4.70 -1.61 0.95
C ILE A 106 5.19 -1.50 -0.50
N ALA A 107 4.87 -2.49 -1.36
CA ALA A 107 5.16 -2.39 -2.78
C ALA A 107 4.41 -1.21 -3.41
N TYR A 108 3.12 -1.03 -3.09
CA TYR A 108 2.35 0.13 -3.53
C TYR A 108 2.91 1.45 -2.99
N ALA A 109 3.39 1.51 -1.75
CA ALA A 109 3.99 2.71 -1.19
C ALA A 109 5.23 3.14 -1.99
N TYR A 110 6.11 2.22 -2.39
CA TYR A 110 7.24 2.51 -3.25
C TYR A 110 6.81 3.00 -4.64
N ILE A 111 5.86 2.30 -5.27
CA ILE A 111 5.36 2.66 -6.61
C ILE A 111 4.65 4.02 -6.58
N ASN A 112 3.76 4.23 -5.62
CA ASN A 112 3.01 5.49 -5.51
C ASN A 112 3.92 6.68 -5.22
N GLN A 113 4.99 6.49 -4.44
CA GLN A 113 5.97 7.55 -4.21
C GLN A 113 6.62 8.00 -5.51
N ILE A 114 7.14 7.07 -6.32
CA ILE A 114 7.81 7.44 -7.57
C ILE A 114 6.84 8.03 -8.60
N VAL A 115 5.61 7.55 -8.63
CA VAL A 115 4.54 8.11 -9.45
C VAL A 115 4.23 9.55 -9.02
N ALA A 116 4.04 9.80 -7.71
CA ALA A 116 3.79 11.14 -7.19
C ALA A 116 4.96 12.11 -7.46
N GLU A 117 6.20 11.64 -7.28
CA GLU A 117 7.40 12.41 -7.59
C GLU A 117 7.48 12.77 -9.09
N SER A 118 7.08 11.86 -9.97
CA SER A 118 7.04 12.11 -11.42
C SER A 118 6.01 13.19 -11.76
N TYR A 119 4.82 13.14 -11.16
CA TYR A 119 3.78 14.15 -11.38
C TYR A 119 4.08 15.50 -10.74
N SER A 120 4.88 15.55 -9.68
CA SER A 120 5.27 16.81 -9.03
C SER A 120 6.27 17.65 -9.85
N GLY A 121 6.75 17.13 -10.99
CA GLY A 121 7.74 17.78 -11.82
C GLY A 121 9.18 17.61 -11.30
N LYS A 122 9.42 16.66 -10.42
CA LYS A 122 10.76 16.33 -9.90
C LYS A 122 11.73 15.92 -11.03
N PHE A 123 11.21 15.27 -12.07
CA PHE A 123 12.00 14.82 -13.21
C PHE A 123 11.84 15.77 -14.40
N LYS A 124 12.95 16.07 -15.03
CA LYS A 124 12.99 16.93 -16.21
C LYS A 124 12.60 16.16 -17.50
N TYR A 125 12.96 14.88 -17.57
CA TYR A 125 12.83 14.06 -18.77
C TYR A 125 12.04 12.78 -18.56
N VAL A 126 12.32 12.01 -17.50
CA VAL A 126 11.66 10.70 -17.29
C VAL A 126 10.16 10.90 -17.04
N GLY A 127 9.34 10.19 -17.81
CA GLY A 127 7.87 10.27 -17.72
C GLY A 127 7.24 11.55 -18.31
N THR A 128 8.04 12.45 -18.89
CA THR A 128 7.54 13.75 -19.39
C THR A 128 7.27 13.79 -20.89
N GLY A 129 7.70 12.79 -21.65
CA GLY A 129 7.63 12.78 -23.13
C GLY A 129 8.57 13.76 -23.83
N LYS A 130 9.42 14.48 -23.09
CA LYS A 130 10.36 15.43 -23.67
C LYS A 130 11.53 14.74 -24.34
N VAL A 131 12.00 15.31 -25.46
CA VAL A 131 13.24 14.87 -26.12
C VAL A 131 14.43 15.19 -25.21
N VAL A 132 15.32 14.22 -25.02
CA VAL A 132 16.53 14.36 -24.20
C VAL A 132 17.68 14.87 -25.07
N PRO A 133 18.16 16.11 -24.90
CA PRO A 133 19.34 16.58 -25.59
C PRO A 133 20.59 15.81 -25.19
N MET A 134 21.55 15.65 -26.09
CA MET A 134 22.77 14.88 -25.80
C MET A 134 23.51 15.40 -24.57
N LYS A 135 23.55 16.72 -24.36
CA LYS A 135 24.17 17.33 -23.15
C LYS A 135 23.50 16.95 -21.83
N ASP A 136 22.23 16.55 -21.87
CA ASP A 136 21.43 16.21 -20.70
C ASP A 136 21.26 14.69 -20.52
N LYS A 137 21.96 13.87 -21.33
CA LYS A 137 21.88 12.40 -21.28
C LYS A 137 22.22 11.86 -19.89
N ALA A 138 23.25 12.38 -19.24
CA ALA A 138 23.63 11.96 -17.89
C ALA A 138 22.55 12.26 -16.84
N LEU A 139 21.84 13.39 -16.98
CA LEU A 139 20.69 13.72 -16.12
C LEU A 139 19.56 12.73 -16.32
N TYR A 140 19.20 12.42 -17.56
CA TYR A 140 18.17 11.44 -17.89
C TYR A 140 18.51 10.05 -17.30
N GLU A 141 19.75 9.59 -17.43
CA GLU A 141 20.21 8.32 -16.88
C GLU A 141 20.09 8.29 -15.35
N LYS A 142 20.45 9.41 -14.69
CA LYS A 142 20.30 9.56 -13.23
C LYS A 142 18.82 9.53 -12.80
N GLU A 143 17.95 10.23 -13.51
CA GLU A 143 16.50 10.20 -13.25
C GLU A 143 15.94 8.78 -13.44
N LEU A 144 16.32 8.11 -14.53
CA LEU A 144 15.90 6.74 -14.82
C LEU A 144 16.38 5.76 -13.75
N ALA A 145 17.63 5.88 -13.28
CA ALA A 145 18.16 5.07 -12.18
C ALA A 145 17.37 5.29 -10.89
N THR A 146 16.98 6.54 -10.61
CA THR A 146 16.13 6.86 -9.46
C THR A 146 14.78 6.14 -9.58
N VAL A 147 14.10 6.26 -10.71
CA VAL A 147 12.82 5.59 -10.96
C VAL A 147 12.96 4.07 -10.78
N LYS A 148 13.96 3.45 -11.43
CA LYS A 148 14.21 2.01 -11.31
C LYS A 148 14.46 1.57 -9.87
N SER A 149 15.13 2.39 -9.04
CA SER A 149 15.41 2.04 -7.65
C SER A 149 14.15 1.81 -6.81
N TYR A 150 13.06 2.53 -7.07
CA TYR A 150 11.78 2.33 -6.39
C TYR A 150 11.11 1.01 -6.79
N TYR A 151 11.12 0.69 -8.08
CA TYR A 151 10.60 -0.59 -8.56
C TYR A 151 11.45 -1.77 -8.07
N GLN A 152 12.78 -1.62 -7.97
CA GLN A 152 13.66 -2.62 -7.36
C GLN A 152 13.33 -2.87 -5.90
N LYS A 153 12.94 -1.83 -5.13
CA LYS A 153 12.50 -1.98 -3.74
C LYS A 153 11.11 -2.63 -3.64
N ALA A 154 10.22 -2.35 -4.58
CA ALA A 154 8.88 -2.95 -4.60
C ALA A 154 8.90 -4.44 -5.00
N LEU A 155 9.82 -4.84 -5.87
CA LEU A 155 9.89 -6.18 -6.46
C LEU A 155 9.90 -7.33 -5.44
N PRO A 156 10.80 -7.37 -4.43
CA PRO A 156 10.87 -8.50 -3.49
C PRO A 156 9.56 -8.69 -2.72
N HIS A 157 8.88 -7.62 -2.37
CA HIS A 157 7.61 -7.69 -1.66
C HIS A 157 6.50 -8.28 -2.54
N MET A 158 6.43 -7.89 -3.82
CA MET A 158 5.42 -8.43 -4.72
C MET A 158 5.73 -9.88 -5.14
N LEU A 159 7.01 -10.26 -5.23
CA LEU A 159 7.41 -11.67 -5.37
C LEU A 159 6.99 -12.50 -4.16
N LYS A 160 7.09 -11.93 -2.95
CA LYS A 160 6.62 -12.59 -1.73
C LYS A 160 5.10 -12.80 -1.75
N VAL A 161 4.33 -11.84 -2.24
CA VAL A 161 2.87 -12.01 -2.43
C VAL A 161 2.58 -13.14 -3.42
N ARG A 162 3.30 -13.22 -4.56
CA ARG A 162 3.18 -14.32 -5.52
C ARG A 162 3.49 -15.67 -4.88
N GLU A 163 4.55 -15.75 -4.08
CA GLU A 163 4.94 -16.97 -3.34
C GLU A 163 3.84 -17.42 -2.37
N LEU A 164 3.27 -16.49 -1.62
CA LEU A 164 2.26 -16.78 -0.57
C LEU A 164 0.85 -17.01 -1.14
N LYS A 165 0.56 -16.48 -2.32
CA LYS A 165 -0.76 -16.54 -2.96
C LYS A 165 -0.67 -16.90 -4.44
N PRO A 166 -0.02 -18.02 -4.79
CA PRO A 166 0.15 -18.43 -6.19
C PRO A 166 -1.20 -18.72 -6.88
N GLU A 167 -2.22 -19.13 -6.11
CA GLU A 167 -3.56 -19.44 -6.57
C GLU A 167 -4.42 -18.20 -6.86
N ASP A 168 -3.99 -17.01 -6.45
CA ASP A 168 -4.72 -15.75 -6.66
C ASP A 168 -3.87 -14.72 -7.42
N PRO A 169 -3.66 -14.92 -8.74
CA PRO A 169 -2.82 -14.05 -9.54
C PRO A 169 -3.29 -12.60 -9.60
N ARG A 170 -4.58 -12.33 -9.35
CA ARG A 170 -5.11 -10.96 -9.34
C ARG A 170 -4.47 -10.08 -8.28
N LYS A 171 -3.93 -10.69 -7.21
CA LYS A 171 -3.25 -9.94 -6.13
C LYS A 171 -1.86 -9.45 -6.52
N TRP A 172 -1.19 -10.06 -7.50
CA TRP A 172 0.21 -9.77 -7.77
C TRP A 172 0.56 -9.58 -9.25
N ALA A 173 -0.17 -10.21 -10.21
CA ALA A 173 0.25 -10.26 -11.60
C ALA A 173 0.35 -8.87 -12.24
N TYR A 174 -0.67 -8.03 -12.13
CA TYR A 174 -0.66 -6.69 -12.73
C TYR A 174 0.43 -5.79 -12.13
N THR A 175 0.71 -5.94 -10.84
CA THR A 175 1.76 -5.16 -10.18
C THR A 175 3.14 -5.66 -10.58
N LEU A 176 3.35 -6.97 -10.68
CA LEU A 176 4.60 -7.53 -11.20
C LEU A 176 4.83 -7.15 -12.67
N GLN A 177 3.78 -7.18 -13.52
CA GLN A 177 3.87 -6.71 -14.90
C GLN A 177 4.43 -5.28 -14.97
N MET A 178 3.84 -4.36 -14.18
CA MET A 178 4.29 -2.96 -14.11
C MET A 178 5.74 -2.85 -13.62
N ILE A 179 6.10 -3.60 -12.57
CA ILE A 179 7.46 -3.61 -12.03
C ILE A 179 8.45 -4.11 -13.09
N TYR A 180 8.20 -5.24 -13.73
CA TYR A 180 9.08 -5.82 -14.73
C TYR A 180 9.23 -4.92 -15.96
N GLU A 181 8.15 -4.26 -16.39
CA GLU A 181 8.21 -3.28 -17.48
C GLU A 181 9.15 -2.12 -17.14
N ASN A 182 9.02 -1.52 -15.96
CA ASN A 182 9.86 -0.40 -15.53
C ASN A 182 11.32 -0.81 -15.27
N LEU A 183 11.56 -2.05 -14.87
CA LEU A 183 12.90 -2.61 -14.71
C LEU A 183 13.48 -3.16 -16.03
N GLN A 184 12.71 -3.20 -17.11
CA GLN A 184 13.09 -3.75 -18.42
C GLN A 184 13.38 -5.26 -18.37
N MET A 185 12.74 -5.99 -17.48
CA MET A 185 12.83 -7.45 -17.31
C MET A 185 11.87 -8.14 -18.30
N LYS A 186 12.30 -8.25 -19.57
CA LYS A 186 11.42 -8.64 -20.67
C LYS A 186 10.94 -10.09 -20.59
N ALA A 187 11.78 -11.01 -20.14
CA ALA A 187 11.42 -12.42 -20.03
C ALA A 187 10.37 -12.65 -18.94
N GLU A 188 10.60 -12.08 -17.75
CA GLU A 188 9.69 -12.17 -16.62
C GLU A 188 8.36 -11.47 -16.91
N LYS A 189 8.41 -10.32 -17.62
CA LYS A 189 7.18 -9.63 -18.07
C LYS A 189 6.38 -10.53 -19.02
N ALA A 190 7.01 -11.19 -20.00
CA ALA A 190 6.31 -12.06 -20.94
C ALA A 190 5.61 -13.23 -20.24
N GLU A 191 6.25 -13.82 -19.20
CA GLU A 191 5.61 -14.86 -18.37
C GLU A 191 4.34 -14.32 -17.70
N ILE A 192 4.43 -13.14 -17.10
CA ILE A 192 3.27 -12.53 -16.42
C ILE A 192 2.17 -12.14 -17.41
N ASP A 193 2.54 -11.66 -18.60
CA ASP A 193 1.57 -11.29 -19.65
C ASP A 193 0.72 -12.51 -20.05
N GLU A 194 1.33 -13.72 -20.12
CA GLU A 194 0.58 -14.95 -20.40
C GLU A 194 -0.37 -15.34 -19.24
N ILE A 195 0.05 -15.13 -17.99
CA ILE A 195 -0.83 -15.36 -16.82
C ILE A 195 -2.04 -14.42 -16.87
N ILE A 196 -1.80 -13.12 -17.14
CA ILE A 196 -2.86 -12.09 -17.17
C ILE A 196 -3.88 -12.35 -18.27
N LYS A 197 -3.47 -12.88 -19.43
CA LYS A 197 -4.39 -13.23 -20.51
C LYS A 197 -5.43 -14.30 -20.12
N ASN A 198 -5.14 -15.09 -19.10
CA ASN A 198 -5.99 -16.19 -18.63
C ASN A 198 -6.78 -15.83 -17.35
N LEU A 199 -6.78 -14.56 -16.90
CA LEU A 199 -7.52 -14.04 -15.74
C LEU A 199 -8.88 -13.45 -16.12
#